data_7e1d7f523f13c8582aebcc5c81344193
#
_entry.id   7e1d7f523f13c8582aebcc5c81344193
#
_cell.length_a   1.000
_cell.length_b   1.000
_cell.length_c   1.000
_cell.angle_alpha   90.00
_cell.angle_beta   90.00
_cell.angle_gamma   90.00
#
_symmetry.space_group_name_H-M   'P 1'
#
loop_
_entity.id
_entity.type
_entity.pdbx_description
1 polymer ?
#
loop_
_entity_poly.entity_id
_entity_poly.type
_entity_poly.pdbx_seq_one_letter_code
_entity_poly.pdbx_strand_id
1 'polypeptide(L)'
;MRNVRFARALVALALTTPVAFGAASATAQETSYATAGQSEQARVDMLEAFGAVDLAPGQYKWASDIPTAGPTRIVISLTDQVGYVYRAGQLIGVTTVSSGKTDHETPTGVFPILGKEKVHHSKTYDNASMPYMQRLNSYGVALHGGNNPGYAASHGCIRLPMKFAARLFTLTQTGSPVIIEA
;
A
#
# COMPACT_ATOMS: atom_id res chain seq x y z
N MET A 1 53.73 -40.57 65.23
CA MET A 1 53.89 -40.54 63.72
C MET A 1 52.62 -39.95 63.22
N ARG A 2 52.63 -38.67 62.79
CA ARG A 2 51.41 -37.91 62.37
C ARG A 2 51.47 -37.69 60.88
N ASN A 3 50.54 -38.26 60.11
CA ASN A 3 50.37 -38.07 58.67
C ASN A 3 49.65 -36.81 58.43
N VAL A 4 50.32 -35.84 57.74
CA VAL A 4 49.74 -34.60 57.25
C VAL A 4 49.25 -34.87 55.83
N ARG A 5 47.93 -34.78 55.61
CA ARG A 5 47.32 -34.83 54.28
C ARG A 5 47.22 -33.40 53.73
N PHE A 6 47.92 -33.14 52.61
CA PHE A 6 47.78 -31.91 51.85
C PHE A 6 46.52 -31.99 50.99
N ALA A 7 45.57 -31.11 51.26
CA ALA A 7 44.40 -30.88 50.41
C ALA A 7 44.80 -29.95 49.25
N ARG A 8 44.67 -30.45 48.03
CA ARG A 8 44.82 -29.63 46.83
C ARG A 8 43.51 -28.91 46.56
N ALA A 9 43.48 -27.56 46.66
CA ALA A 9 42.39 -26.71 46.22
C ALA A 9 42.45 -26.57 44.69
N LEU A 10 41.40 -27.03 44.00
CA LEU A 10 41.13 -26.76 42.60
C LEU A 10 40.46 -25.40 42.49
N VAL A 11 41.17 -24.45 41.92
CA VAL A 11 40.60 -23.13 41.50
C VAL A 11 39.91 -23.33 40.18
N ALA A 12 38.58 -23.31 40.17
CA ALA A 12 37.79 -23.26 38.92
C ALA A 12 37.77 -21.85 38.36
N LEU A 13 38.44 -21.68 37.23
CA LEU A 13 38.44 -20.41 36.46
C LEU A 13 37.14 -20.36 35.66
N ALA A 14 36.17 -19.54 36.07
CA ALA A 14 34.94 -19.31 35.37
C ALA A 14 35.23 -18.37 34.17
N LEU A 15 35.22 -18.92 32.96
CA LEU A 15 35.25 -18.15 31.70
C LEU A 15 33.85 -17.52 31.45
N THR A 16 33.69 -16.26 31.75
CA THR A 16 32.53 -15.48 31.36
C THR A 16 32.70 -15.03 29.91
N THR A 17 31.99 -15.69 28.98
CA THR A 17 31.86 -15.21 27.60
C THR A 17 30.93 -14.02 27.54
N PRO A 18 31.31 -12.86 26.93
CA PRO A 18 30.37 -11.77 26.70
C PRO A 18 29.37 -12.18 25.63
N VAL A 19 28.08 -12.21 25.98
CA VAL A 19 27.00 -12.29 25.00
C VAL A 19 26.94 -10.94 24.27
N ALA A 20 27.47 -10.92 23.05
CA ALA A 20 27.29 -9.78 22.16
C ALA A 20 25.82 -9.74 21.74
N PHE A 21 25.06 -8.77 22.26
CA PHE A 21 23.77 -8.39 21.71
C PHE A 21 24.04 -7.78 20.32
N GLY A 22 23.97 -8.60 19.29
CA GLY A 22 23.90 -8.13 17.92
C GLY A 22 22.63 -7.29 17.75
N ALA A 23 22.78 -6.00 17.57
CA ALA A 23 21.71 -5.15 17.08
C ALA A 23 21.27 -5.72 15.73
N ALA A 24 20.11 -6.37 15.68
CA ALA A 24 19.47 -6.76 14.44
C ALA A 24 19.15 -5.47 13.69
N SER A 25 19.97 -5.13 12.70
CA SER A 25 19.63 -4.13 11.71
C SER A 25 18.35 -4.61 11.04
N ALA A 26 17.24 -3.89 11.27
CA ALA A 26 16.03 -4.06 10.52
C ALA A 26 16.36 -3.67 9.06
N THR A 27 16.81 -4.63 8.27
CA THR A 27 16.87 -4.49 6.83
C THR A 27 15.45 -4.23 6.38
N ALA A 28 15.22 -3.03 5.83
CA ALA A 28 13.98 -2.72 5.13
C ALA A 28 13.81 -3.81 4.07
N GLN A 29 12.85 -4.69 4.28
CA GLN A 29 12.51 -5.74 3.34
C GLN A 29 11.86 -5.01 2.16
N GLU A 30 12.64 -4.75 1.11
CA GLU A 30 12.11 -4.36 -0.18
C GLU A 30 11.22 -5.51 -0.64
N THR A 31 9.93 -5.38 -0.40
CA THR A 31 8.94 -6.31 -0.88
C THR A 31 8.87 -6.11 -2.40
N SER A 32 9.57 -6.95 -3.16
CA SER A 32 9.41 -6.98 -4.61
C SER A 32 8.00 -7.49 -4.89
N TYR A 33 7.09 -6.58 -5.22
CA TYR A 33 5.77 -6.96 -5.67
C TYR A 33 5.90 -7.56 -7.08
N ALA A 34 5.46 -8.80 -7.27
CA ALA A 34 5.21 -9.31 -8.60
C ALA A 34 4.25 -8.36 -9.31
N THR A 35 4.54 -8.01 -10.55
CA THR A 35 3.74 -7.05 -11.32
C THR A 35 2.58 -7.71 -12.06
N ALA A 36 2.35 -9.01 -11.88
CA ALA A 36 1.28 -9.74 -12.55
C ALA A 36 0.47 -10.56 -11.53
N GLY A 37 -0.85 -10.54 -11.69
CA GLY A 37 -1.80 -11.32 -10.87
C GLY A 37 -2.18 -10.69 -9.53
N GLN A 38 -1.76 -9.46 -9.25
CA GLN A 38 -2.12 -8.77 -8.01
C GLN A 38 -3.60 -8.37 -7.99
N SER A 39 -4.15 -7.97 -9.13
CA SER A 39 -5.56 -7.64 -9.28
C SER A 39 -6.46 -8.86 -9.15
N GLU A 40 -6.07 -10.00 -9.74
CA GLU A 40 -6.81 -11.26 -9.60
C GLU A 40 -6.80 -11.76 -8.16
N GLN A 41 -5.64 -11.73 -7.48
CA GLN A 41 -5.57 -12.07 -6.05
C GLN A 41 -6.43 -11.12 -5.23
N ALA A 42 -6.40 -9.82 -5.52
CA ALA A 42 -7.21 -8.83 -4.81
C ALA A 42 -8.71 -9.04 -5.01
N ARG A 43 -9.12 -9.57 -6.17
CA ARG A 43 -10.51 -9.96 -6.43
C ARG A 43 -10.92 -11.16 -5.57
N VAL A 44 -10.05 -12.15 -5.40
CA VAL A 44 -10.28 -13.27 -4.48
C VAL A 44 -10.39 -12.78 -3.04
N ASP A 45 -9.44 -11.97 -2.58
CA ASP A 45 -9.42 -11.39 -1.23
C ASP A 45 -10.69 -10.54 -0.97
N MET A 46 -11.20 -9.86 -2.01
CA MET A 46 -12.46 -9.11 -1.91
C MET A 46 -13.66 -10.03 -1.66
N LEU A 47 -13.72 -11.16 -2.36
CA LEU A 47 -14.79 -12.14 -2.15
C LEU A 47 -14.75 -12.73 -0.74
N GLU A 48 -13.56 -12.98 -0.21
CA GLU A 48 -13.37 -13.48 1.15
C GLU A 48 -13.74 -12.42 2.21
N ALA A 49 -13.27 -11.18 2.04
CA ALA A 49 -13.44 -10.12 3.03
C ALA A 49 -14.84 -9.48 3.03
N PHE A 50 -15.48 -9.37 1.87
CA PHE A 50 -16.73 -8.60 1.69
C PHE A 50 -17.88 -9.41 1.09
N GLY A 51 -17.65 -10.67 0.72
CA GLY A 51 -18.59 -11.47 -0.06
C GLY A 51 -18.65 -11.01 -1.53
N ALA A 52 -19.65 -11.47 -2.28
CA ALA A 52 -19.87 -10.98 -3.63
C ALA A 52 -20.21 -9.48 -3.58
N VAL A 53 -19.34 -8.66 -4.18
CA VAL A 53 -19.50 -7.20 -4.19
C VAL A 53 -19.65 -6.74 -5.64
N ASP A 54 -20.88 -6.43 -6.01
CA ASP A 54 -21.17 -5.67 -7.22
C ASP A 54 -21.18 -4.17 -6.85
N LEU A 55 -20.16 -3.45 -7.30
CA LEU A 55 -20.04 -2.01 -7.02
C LEU A 55 -20.53 -1.21 -8.23
N ALA A 56 -21.64 -0.53 -8.08
CA ALA A 56 -22.06 0.46 -9.05
C ALA A 56 -21.04 1.62 -9.13
N PRO A 57 -20.97 2.36 -10.26
CA PRO A 57 -20.09 3.50 -10.41
C PRO A 57 -20.12 4.48 -9.23
N GLY A 58 -18.97 4.86 -8.73
CA GLY A 58 -18.85 5.75 -7.57
C GLY A 58 -19.05 5.09 -6.21
N GLN A 59 -19.34 3.79 -6.16
CA GLN A 59 -19.49 3.04 -4.91
C GLN A 59 -18.16 2.48 -4.40
N TYR A 60 -18.14 2.19 -3.10
CA TYR A 60 -17.00 1.61 -2.40
C TYR A 60 -17.45 0.93 -1.11
N LYS A 61 -16.60 0.06 -0.58
CA LYS A 61 -16.73 -0.51 0.78
C LYS A 61 -15.44 -0.36 1.57
N TRP A 62 -15.55 -0.25 2.88
CA TRP A 62 -14.44 -0.36 3.83
C TRP A 62 -14.73 -1.49 4.81
N ALA A 63 -13.70 -2.21 5.22
CA ALA A 63 -13.80 -3.16 6.31
C ALA A 63 -14.22 -2.43 7.60
N SER A 64 -14.93 -3.15 8.47
CA SER A 64 -15.33 -2.65 9.79
C SER A 64 -14.13 -2.55 10.73
N ASP A 65 -13.18 -3.48 10.59
CA ASP A 65 -11.95 -3.54 11.36
C ASP A 65 -10.76 -3.23 10.45
N ILE A 66 -10.11 -2.10 10.73
CA ILE A 66 -8.95 -1.61 9.98
C ILE A 66 -7.75 -1.55 10.92
N PRO A 67 -6.63 -2.23 10.59
CA PRO A 67 -5.42 -2.16 11.39
C PRO A 67 -5.00 -0.70 11.64
N THR A 68 -4.73 -0.36 12.89
CA THR A 68 -4.34 1.02 13.28
C THR A 68 -2.95 1.40 12.78
N ALA A 69 -2.08 0.39 12.54
CA ALA A 69 -0.71 0.56 12.07
C ALA A 69 -0.39 -0.41 10.93
N GLY A 70 0.76 -0.21 10.29
CA GLY A 70 1.29 -1.06 9.22
C GLY A 70 1.30 -0.38 7.86
N PRO A 71 2.07 -0.96 6.90
CA PRO A 71 2.20 -0.42 5.55
C PRO A 71 0.87 -0.51 4.80
N THR A 72 0.60 0.52 3.99
CA THR A 72 -0.56 0.56 3.09
C THR A 72 -0.08 0.40 1.66
N ARG A 73 -0.71 -0.50 0.89
CA ARG A 73 -0.54 -0.64 -0.56
C ARG A 73 -1.89 -0.57 -1.26
N ILE A 74 -1.86 -0.17 -2.51
CA ILE A 74 -3.04 -0.08 -3.38
C ILE A 74 -2.81 -0.98 -4.60
N VAL A 75 -3.85 -1.69 -5.04
CA VAL A 75 -3.89 -2.43 -6.30
C VAL A 75 -5.02 -1.86 -7.14
N ILE A 76 -4.76 -1.59 -8.41
CA ILE A 76 -5.74 -1.07 -9.38
C ILE A 76 -5.83 -2.04 -10.53
N SER A 77 -7.03 -2.56 -10.80
CA SER A 77 -7.38 -3.25 -12.04
C SER A 77 -7.96 -2.23 -13.04
N LEU A 78 -7.27 -2.01 -14.14
CA LEU A 78 -7.76 -1.14 -15.21
C LEU A 78 -8.87 -1.82 -16.02
N THR A 79 -8.81 -3.14 -16.17
CA THR A 79 -9.86 -3.94 -16.84
C THR A 79 -11.18 -3.86 -16.08
N ASP A 80 -11.16 -4.09 -14.76
CA ASP A 80 -12.36 -4.10 -13.93
C ASP A 80 -12.79 -2.71 -13.48
N GLN A 81 -11.93 -1.69 -13.65
CA GLN A 81 -12.10 -0.35 -13.09
C GLN A 81 -12.36 -0.38 -11.58
N VAL A 82 -11.56 -1.19 -10.86
CA VAL A 82 -11.65 -1.41 -9.41
C VAL A 82 -10.30 -1.16 -8.75
N GLY A 83 -10.35 -0.55 -7.58
CA GLY A 83 -9.19 -0.34 -6.71
C GLY A 83 -9.36 -1.06 -5.37
N TYR A 84 -8.28 -1.66 -4.90
CA TYR A 84 -8.19 -2.44 -3.66
C TYR A 84 -7.15 -1.79 -2.75
N VAL A 85 -7.47 -1.66 -1.48
CA VAL A 85 -6.58 -1.06 -0.47
C VAL A 85 -6.26 -2.08 0.60
N TYR A 86 -4.97 -2.31 0.81
CA TYR A 86 -4.45 -3.20 1.85
C TYR A 86 -3.73 -2.38 2.93
N ARG A 87 -3.85 -2.82 4.17
CA ARG A 87 -3.06 -2.32 5.29
C ARG A 87 -2.60 -3.48 6.17
N ALA A 88 -1.32 -3.51 6.51
CA ALA A 88 -0.70 -4.62 7.25
C ALA A 88 -1.01 -6.00 6.63
N GLY A 89 -1.10 -6.10 5.28
CA GLY A 89 -1.42 -7.32 4.56
C GLY A 89 -2.91 -7.64 4.43
N GLN A 90 -3.80 -7.01 5.20
CA GLN A 90 -5.25 -7.22 5.15
C GLN A 90 -5.91 -6.31 4.11
N LEU A 91 -6.85 -6.83 3.33
CA LEU A 91 -7.72 -6.03 2.46
C LEU A 91 -8.70 -5.24 3.33
N ILE A 92 -8.59 -3.91 3.28
CA ILE A 92 -9.38 -3.00 4.12
C ILE A 92 -10.38 -2.15 3.35
N GLY A 93 -10.25 -2.09 2.03
CA GLY A 93 -11.16 -1.28 1.23
C GLY A 93 -11.18 -1.67 -0.23
N VAL A 94 -12.34 -1.52 -0.87
CA VAL A 94 -12.56 -1.72 -2.29
C VAL A 94 -13.40 -0.58 -2.85
N THR A 95 -13.11 -0.15 -4.07
CA THR A 95 -13.77 0.98 -4.73
C THR A 95 -13.80 0.81 -6.23
N THR A 96 -14.81 1.36 -6.89
CA THR A 96 -14.70 1.61 -8.32
C THR A 96 -13.73 2.75 -8.59
N VAL A 97 -13.10 2.73 -9.77
CA VAL A 97 -12.23 3.81 -10.23
C VAL A 97 -12.63 4.28 -11.63
N SER A 98 -12.08 5.40 -12.08
CA SER A 98 -12.15 5.84 -13.48
C SER A 98 -10.75 6.22 -13.93
N SER A 99 -10.13 5.35 -14.72
CA SER A 99 -8.77 5.50 -15.23
C SER A 99 -8.70 6.34 -16.51
N GLY A 100 -7.52 6.44 -17.10
CA GLY A 100 -7.29 7.13 -18.37
C GLY A 100 -8.06 6.48 -19.52
N LYS A 101 -8.72 7.32 -20.34
CA LYS A 101 -9.40 6.92 -21.57
C LYS A 101 -8.40 6.59 -22.66
N THR A 102 -8.88 6.08 -23.80
CA THR A 102 -8.11 5.91 -25.05
C THR A 102 -7.34 7.20 -25.41
N ASP A 103 -6.12 7.07 -25.85
CA ASP A 103 -5.14 8.14 -26.14
C ASP A 103 -4.62 8.90 -24.89
N HIS A 104 -5.05 8.49 -23.71
CA HIS A 104 -4.61 9.03 -22.41
C HIS A 104 -4.57 7.92 -21.36
N GLU A 105 -4.06 6.76 -21.71
CA GLU A 105 -4.07 5.56 -20.87
C GLU A 105 -3.31 5.78 -19.56
N THR A 106 -3.82 5.18 -18.50
CA THR A 106 -3.10 5.07 -17.23
C THR A 106 -1.99 4.03 -17.40
N PRO A 107 -0.72 4.35 -17.09
CA PRO A 107 0.38 3.40 -17.23
C PRO A 107 0.26 2.26 -16.20
N THR A 108 0.59 1.05 -16.62
CA THR A 108 0.70 -0.13 -15.73
C THR A 108 2.08 -0.19 -15.08
N GLY A 109 2.17 -0.87 -13.93
CA GLY A 109 3.41 -1.07 -13.18
C GLY A 109 3.26 -0.79 -11.68
N VAL A 110 4.39 -0.67 -10.99
CA VAL A 110 4.45 -0.33 -9.56
C VAL A 110 4.96 1.10 -9.42
N PHE A 111 4.16 1.94 -8.78
CA PHE A 111 4.45 3.36 -8.60
C PHE A 111 4.43 3.70 -7.10
N PRO A 112 5.50 4.29 -6.56
CA PRO A 112 5.42 4.87 -5.22
C PRO A 112 4.60 6.16 -5.26
N ILE A 113 3.88 6.49 -4.20
CA ILE A 113 3.32 7.82 -4.03
C ILE A 113 4.48 8.81 -3.84
N LEU A 114 4.67 9.72 -4.80
CA LEU A 114 5.76 10.70 -4.80
C LEU A 114 5.45 11.97 -4.00
N GLY A 115 4.19 12.29 -3.84
CA GLY A 115 3.74 13.48 -3.12
C GLY A 115 2.23 13.50 -2.95
N LYS A 116 1.76 14.26 -1.96
CA LYS A 116 0.35 14.30 -1.59
C LYS A 116 -0.08 15.74 -1.32
N GLU A 117 -1.20 16.16 -1.92
CA GLU A 117 -1.81 17.47 -1.72
C GLU A 117 -3.32 17.33 -1.49
N LYS A 118 -3.80 17.89 -0.38
CA LYS A 118 -5.24 17.81 -0.05
C LYS A 118 -6.10 18.62 -1.03
N VAL A 119 -5.55 19.76 -1.47
CA VAL A 119 -6.16 20.63 -2.50
C VAL A 119 -5.12 20.79 -3.60
N HIS A 120 -5.44 20.32 -4.79
CA HIS A 120 -4.59 20.40 -5.96
C HIS A 120 -5.42 20.74 -7.20
N HIS A 121 -4.84 21.44 -8.13
CA HIS A 121 -5.43 21.76 -9.44
C HIS A 121 -4.45 21.39 -10.55
N SER A 122 -4.94 20.79 -11.61
CA SER A 122 -4.13 20.41 -12.75
C SER A 122 -3.51 21.63 -13.42
N LYS A 123 -2.21 21.60 -13.67
CA LYS A 123 -1.52 22.64 -14.46
C LYS A 123 -1.68 22.44 -15.96
N THR A 124 -2.10 21.25 -16.39
CA THR A 124 -2.18 20.84 -17.79
C THR A 124 -3.60 20.85 -18.33
N TYR A 125 -4.59 20.55 -17.48
CA TYR A 125 -5.98 20.34 -17.91
C TYR A 125 -6.90 21.36 -17.24
N ASP A 126 -6.95 22.56 -17.82
CA ASP A 126 -7.92 23.63 -17.50
C ASP A 126 -8.17 23.84 -16.00
N ASN A 127 -7.10 23.88 -15.22
CA ASN A 127 -7.16 24.07 -13.78
C ASN A 127 -8.13 23.09 -13.05
N ALA A 128 -8.34 21.89 -13.63
CA ALA A 128 -9.26 20.90 -13.09
C ALA A 128 -8.94 20.55 -11.63
N SER A 129 -9.95 20.51 -10.79
CA SER A 129 -9.80 20.19 -9.38
C SER A 129 -9.43 18.71 -9.19
N MET A 130 -8.40 18.46 -8.39
CA MET A 130 -7.87 17.14 -8.07
C MET A 130 -7.74 16.99 -6.52
N PRO A 131 -8.85 16.99 -5.78
CA PRO A 131 -8.81 16.90 -4.32
C PRO A 131 -8.21 15.58 -3.85
N TYR A 132 -7.47 15.63 -2.72
CA TYR A 132 -6.77 14.48 -2.16
C TYR A 132 -5.79 13.82 -3.13
N MET A 133 -5.11 14.63 -3.94
CA MET A 133 -4.15 14.19 -4.94
C MET A 133 -2.99 13.44 -4.31
N GLN A 134 -2.63 12.30 -4.92
CA GLN A 134 -1.49 11.46 -4.58
C GLN A 134 -0.75 11.14 -5.88
N ARG A 135 0.35 11.84 -6.12
CA ARG A 135 1.11 11.78 -7.37
C ARG A 135 1.92 10.49 -7.46
N LEU A 136 1.86 9.82 -8.62
CA LEU A 136 2.51 8.53 -8.87
C LEU A 136 3.76 8.63 -9.73
N ASN A 137 3.84 9.60 -10.64
CA ASN A 137 5.00 9.76 -11.52
C ASN A 137 5.28 11.24 -11.84
N SER A 138 6.36 11.49 -12.58
CA SER A 138 6.77 12.83 -13.02
C SER A 138 5.90 13.41 -14.12
N TYR A 139 5.13 12.58 -14.82
CA TYR A 139 4.22 13.01 -15.91
C TYR A 139 2.86 13.49 -15.41
N GLY A 140 2.65 13.49 -14.10
CA GLY A 140 1.43 14.02 -13.47
C GLY A 140 0.31 13.01 -13.25
N VAL A 141 0.54 11.72 -13.51
CA VAL A 141 -0.44 10.68 -13.14
C VAL A 141 -0.59 10.61 -11.62
N ALA A 142 -1.82 10.60 -11.16
CA ALA A 142 -2.15 10.62 -9.73
C ALA A 142 -3.45 9.88 -9.41
N LEU A 143 -3.59 9.43 -8.17
CA LEU A 143 -4.89 9.12 -7.56
C LEU A 143 -5.49 10.42 -7.03
N HIS A 144 -6.78 10.67 -7.24
CA HIS A 144 -7.48 11.82 -6.65
C HIS A 144 -8.99 11.61 -6.59
N GLY A 145 -9.69 12.40 -5.79
CA GLY A 145 -11.15 12.43 -5.77
C GLY A 145 -11.69 13.08 -7.04
N GLY A 146 -12.73 12.47 -7.63
CA GLY A 146 -13.33 13.02 -8.85
C GLY A 146 -14.56 12.27 -9.30
N ASN A 147 -15.11 12.70 -10.46
CA ASN A 147 -16.22 12.02 -11.09
C ASN A 147 -15.81 10.61 -11.56
N ASN A 148 -16.58 9.62 -11.15
CA ASN A 148 -16.35 8.22 -11.46
C ASN A 148 -17.59 7.64 -12.18
N PRO A 149 -17.61 7.68 -13.53
CA PRO A 149 -18.75 7.22 -14.31
C PRO A 149 -18.80 5.69 -14.48
N GLY A 150 -17.81 4.93 -13.94
CA GLY A 150 -17.74 3.47 -14.05
C GLY A 150 -16.97 2.96 -15.27
N TYR A 151 -16.32 3.86 -16.02
CA TYR A 151 -15.46 3.53 -17.15
C TYR A 151 -14.26 4.48 -17.23
N ALA A 152 -13.28 4.15 -18.05
CA ALA A 152 -12.09 4.96 -18.27
C ALA A 152 -12.48 6.29 -18.96
N ALA A 153 -12.34 7.42 -18.25
CA ALA A 153 -12.79 8.74 -18.72
C ALA A 153 -11.82 9.88 -18.35
N SER A 154 -10.68 9.58 -17.73
CA SER A 154 -9.69 10.59 -17.35
C SER A 154 -8.65 10.86 -18.46
N HIS A 155 -7.70 11.74 -18.17
CA HIS A 155 -6.52 11.99 -19.00
C HIS A 155 -5.27 11.32 -18.38
N GLY A 156 -5.41 10.11 -17.88
CA GLY A 156 -4.32 9.29 -17.30
C GLY A 156 -4.35 9.17 -15.78
N CYS A 157 -4.98 10.07 -15.05
CA CYS A 157 -5.17 9.94 -13.61
C CYS A 157 -6.21 8.87 -13.27
N ILE A 158 -6.18 8.40 -12.02
CA ILE A 158 -7.15 7.45 -11.47
C ILE A 158 -8.07 8.22 -10.54
N ARG A 159 -9.33 8.41 -10.97
CA ARG A 159 -10.36 9.08 -10.18
C ARG A 159 -11.03 8.11 -9.22
N LEU A 160 -11.21 8.56 -7.98
CA LEU A 160 -11.81 7.82 -6.88
C LEU A 160 -13.08 8.54 -6.40
N PRO A 161 -14.06 7.84 -5.83
CA PRO A 161 -15.15 8.48 -5.12
C PRO A 161 -14.62 9.42 -4.05
N MET A 162 -15.16 10.62 -3.92
CA MET A 162 -14.63 11.71 -3.07
C MET A 162 -14.36 11.28 -1.62
N LYS A 163 -15.33 10.62 -0.99
CA LYS A 163 -15.19 10.18 0.41
C LYS A 163 -14.16 9.06 0.55
N PHE A 164 -14.03 8.21 -0.47
CA PHE A 164 -13.00 7.18 -0.49
C PHE A 164 -11.61 7.81 -0.62
N ALA A 165 -11.42 8.73 -1.56
CA ALA A 165 -10.17 9.46 -1.75
C ALA A 165 -9.73 10.18 -0.47
N ALA A 166 -10.65 10.83 0.22
CA ALA A 166 -10.39 11.52 1.49
C ALA A 166 -9.86 10.56 2.57
N ARG A 167 -10.48 9.38 2.72
CA ARG A 167 -10.04 8.38 3.70
C ARG A 167 -8.73 7.71 3.28
N LEU A 168 -8.58 7.33 2.01
CA LEU A 168 -7.34 6.76 1.47
C LEU A 168 -6.16 7.71 1.70
N PHE A 169 -6.37 9.00 1.49
CA PHE A 169 -5.36 10.03 1.73
C PHE A 169 -4.84 10.03 3.18
N THR A 170 -5.63 9.66 4.17
CA THR A 170 -5.17 9.55 5.56
C THR A 170 -4.43 8.25 5.88
N LEU A 171 -4.67 7.20 5.10
CA LEU A 171 -4.10 5.87 5.32
C LEU A 171 -2.75 5.66 4.62
N THR A 172 -2.48 6.41 3.57
CA THR A 172 -1.25 6.34 2.76
C THR A 172 -0.21 7.36 3.21
N GLN A 173 1.02 7.14 2.79
CA GLN A 173 2.14 8.07 2.94
C GLN A 173 2.96 8.12 1.64
N THR A 174 3.86 9.10 1.52
CA THR A 174 4.87 9.10 0.45
C THR A 174 5.68 7.82 0.54
N GLY A 175 5.90 7.15 -0.60
CA GLY A 175 6.50 5.83 -0.68
C GLY A 175 5.51 4.66 -0.64
N SER A 176 4.22 4.86 -0.26
CA SER A 176 3.22 3.78 -0.33
C SER A 176 3.10 3.28 -1.76
N PRO A 177 3.21 1.95 -2.02
CA PRO A 177 3.15 1.41 -3.37
C PRO A 177 1.73 1.37 -3.92
N VAL A 178 1.62 1.73 -5.19
CA VAL A 178 0.42 1.60 -6.03
C VAL A 178 0.76 0.69 -7.20
N ILE A 179 0.13 -0.47 -7.27
CA ILE A 179 0.29 -1.47 -8.31
C ILE A 179 -0.87 -1.30 -9.29
N ILE A 180 -0.58 -1.08 -10.55
CA ILE A 180 -1.57 -0.84 -11.61
C ILE A 180 -1.42 -1.93 -12.66
N GLU A 181 -2.49 -2.69 -12.87
CA GLU A 181 -2.55 -3.78 -13.84
C GLU A 181 -3.69 -3.56 -14.85
N ALA A 182 -3.48 -4.15 -16.05
CA ALA A 182 -4.49 -4.15 -17.11
C ALA A 182 -5.66 -5.08 -16.79
#